data_5dc3104d48a6d29e34cb4450e364aea3
#
_entry.id   5dc3104d48a6d29e34cb4450e364aea3
#
_cell.length_a   1.000
_cell.length_b   1.000
_cell.length_c   1.000
_cell.angle_alpha   90.00
_cell.angle_beta   90.00
_cell.angle_gamma   90.00
#
_symmetry.space_group_name_H-M   'P 1'
#
loop_
_entity.id
_entity.type
_entity.pdbx_description
1 polymer ?
#
loop_
_entity_poly.entity_id
_entity_poly.type
_entity_poly.pdbx_seq_one_letter_code
_entity_poly.pdbx_strand_id
1 'polypeptide(L)'
;MAQSGELPLRKGDRITISIGAIPDNEVAQIRGIYTISDNGTVNLLHIGEVKAQGIKPSSLQKVIEQTYVAREIYTRPNVLVSIDGGGGEGGPMRNVTITGVNKPGAIPFKQNMSLTQAIMTAGGPTPFGNMKKVKLIRAGRAPTVHNLASNAGNPQVDVQVEPDDQIIVPE
;
A
#
# COMPACT_ATOMS: atom_id res chain seq x y z
N MET A 1 -18.26 1.16 -11.33
CA MET A 1 -16.83 1.42 -11.64
C MET A 1 -16.00 0.90 -10.47
N ALA A 2 -15.20 -0.12 -10.70
CA ALA A 2 -14.27 -0.61 -9.70
C ALA A 2 -13.26 0.50 -9.40
N GLN A 3 -13.36 1.12 -8.24
CA GLN A 3 -12.27 1.93 -7.71
C GLN A 3 -11.15 0.95 -7.41
N SER A 4 -10.13 0.97 -8.23
CA SER A 4 -8.85 0.34 -7.90
C SER A 4 -8.52 0.76 -6.48
N GLY A 5 -8.39 -0.22 -5.59
CA GLY A 5 -8.14 0.04 -4.18
C GLY A 5 -6.74 0.58 -3.92
N GLU A 6 -6.38 1.69 -4.57
CA GLU A 6 -5.11 2.37 -4.32
C GLU A 6 -5.07 2.84 -2.87
N LEU A 7 -4.09 2.35 -2.14
CA LEU A 7 -3.84 2.78 -0.77
C LEU A 7 -3.16 4.16 -0.75
N PRO A 8 -3.51 5.02 0.22
CA PRO A 8 -2.80 6.28 0.39
C PRO A 8 -1.33 6.03 0.75
N LEU A 9 -0.47 6.87 0.22
CA LEU A 9 0.97 6.81 0.43
C LEU A 9 1.32 7.14 1.89
N ARG A 10 2.38 6.50 2.40
CA ARG A 10 2.89 6.68 3.76
C ARG A 10 4.35 7.11 3.75
N LYS A 11 4.82 7.64 4.88
CA LYS A 11 6.24 7.89 5.12
C LYS A 11 7.05 6.62 4.88
N GLY A 12 8.20 6.75 4.23
CA GLY A 12 9.08 5.65 3.91
C GLY A 12 8.67 4.81 2.71
N ASP A 13 7.47 5.05 2.13
CA ASP A 13 7.09 4.38 0.89
C ASP A 13 8.02 4.80 -0.25
N ARG A 14 8.37 3.81 -1.08
CA ARG A 14 9.10 4.06 -2.33
C ARG A 14 8.11 4.12 -3.46
N ILE A 15 8.23 5.18 -4.24
CA ILE A 15 7.42 5.39 -5.44
C ILE A 15 8.33 5.58 -6.63
N THR A 16 7.93 5.02 -7.75
CA THR A 16 8.57 5.30 -9.03
C THR A 16 7.78 6.41 -9.73
N ILE A 17 8.46 7.48 -10.06
CA ILE A 17 7.90 8.59 -10.83
C ILE A 17 8.53 8.57 -12.21
N SER A 18 7.69 8.56 -13.24
CA SER A 18 8.10 8.81 -14.62
C SER A 18 7.33 10.01 -15.16
N ILE A 19 7.99 10.78 -16.01
CA ILE A 19 7.42 11.95 -16.63
C ILE A 19 7.63 11.84 -18.15
N GLY A 20 6.63 12.24 -18.91
CA GLY A 20 6.66 12.31 -20.36
C GLY A 20 6.17 13.66 -20.86
N ALA A 21 6.27 13.87 -22.17
CA ALA A 21 5.93 15.12 -22.85
C ALA A 21 6.79 16.33 -22.37
N ILE A 22 8.05 16.06 -22.03
CA ILE A 22 9.09 17.03 -21.68
C ILE A 22 10.35 16.71 -22.47
N PRO A 23 11.35 17.61 -22.53
CA PRO A 23 12.62 17.36 -23.22
C PRO A 23 13.33 16.09 -22.70
N ASP A 24 13.87 15.28 -23.59
CA ASP A 24 14.49 13.98 -23.27
C ASP A 24 15.64 14.06 -22.27
N ASN A 25 16.40 15.14 -22.29
CA ASN A 25 17.49 15.41 -21.34
C ASN A 25 16.99 15.60 -19.90
N GLU A 26 15.75 16.00 -19.72
CA GLU A 26 15.14 16.22 -18.40
C GLU A 26 14.35 14.99 -17.92
N VAL A 27 13.81 14.18 -18.85
CA VAL A 27 13.13 12.92 -18.53
C VAL A 27 14.02 12.04 -17.65
N ALA A 28 15.28 11.87 -18.02
CA ALA A 28 16.24 11.04 -17.31
C ALA A 28 16.56 11.55 -15.89
N GLN A 29 16.43 12.86 -15.65
CA GLN A 29 16.70 13.48 -14.35
C GLN A 29 15.53 13.39 -13.39
N ILE A 30 14.30 13.33 -13.91
CA ILE A 30 13.08 13.28 -13.11
C ILE A 30 12.60 11.83 -12.92
N ARG A 31 12.82 10.99 -13.94
CA ARG A 31 12.46 9.57 -13.86
C ARG A 31 13.33 8.86 -12.82
N GLY A 32 12.71 8.31 -11.81
CA GLY A 32 13.45 7.58 -10.77
C GLY A 32 12.58 7.06 -9.64
N ILE A 33 13.26 6.44 -8.69
CA ILE A 33 12.64 5.96 -7.46
C ILE A 33 12.80 7.05 -6.40
N TYR A 34 11.71 7.45 -5.80
CA TYR A 34 11.65 8.46 -4.75
C TYR A 34 11.15 7.82 -3.46
N THR A 35 11.76 8.17 -2.34
CA THR A 35 11.28 7.76 -1.02
C THR A 35 10.56 8.92 -0.38
N ILE A 36 9.37 8.66 0.17
CA ILE A 36 8.62 9.65 0.92
C ILE A 36 9.34 9.93 2.23
N SER A 37 9.76 11.17 2.42
CA SER A 37 10.50 11.62 3.60
C SER A 37 9.68 11.51 4.89
N ASP A 38 10.34 11.64 6.04
CA ASP A 38 9.67 11.67 7.34
C ASP A 38 8.68 12.83 7.50
N ASN A 39 8.85 13.88 6.71
CA ASN A 39 7.92 15.01 6.61
C ASN A 39 6.69 14.69 5.73
N GLY A 40 6.67 13.52 5.09
CA GLY A 40 5.59 13.11 4.20
C GLY A 40 5.67 13.72 2.81
N THR A 41 6.84 14.20 2.39
CA THR A 41 7.06 14.86 1.11
C THR A 41 8.00 14.05 0.21
N VAL A 42 7.91 14.30 -1.09
CA VAL A 42 8.90 13.87 -2.09
C VAL A 42 9.54 15.11 -2.71
N ASN A 43 10.83 15.05 -2.92
CA ASN A 43 11.58 16.16 -3.53
C ASN A 43 11.77 15.89 -5.02
N LEU A 44 11.21 16.73 -5.85
CA LEU A 44 11.26 16.64 -7.31
C LEU A 44 12.04 17.80 -7.91
N LEU A 45 12.75 17.49 -8.98
CA LEU A 45 13.51 18.48 -9.72
C LEU A 45 12.60 19.64 -10.17
N HIS A 46 13.08 20.87 -10.06
CA HIS A 46 12.43 22.14 -10.42
C HIS A 46 11.23 22.56 -9.54
N ILE A 47 10.49 21.64 -8.92
CA ILE A 47 9.33 21.99 -8.09
C ILE A 47 9.58 21.82 -6.58
N GLY A 48 10.69 21.16 -6.21
CA GLY A 48 11.05 20.95 -4.82
C GLY A 48 10.14 19.94 -4.11
N GLU A 49 9.84 20.21 -2.85
CA GLU A 49 9.03 19.31 -2.01
C GLU A 49 7.54 19.34 -2.35
N VAL A 50 6.99 18.17 -2.63
CA VAL A 50 5.57 17.95 -2.88
C VAL A 50 5.02 17.00 -1.82
N LYS A 51 3.91 17.34 -1.19
CA LYS A 51 3.26 16.49 -0.20
C LYS A 51 2.73 15.21 -0.86
N ALA A 52 3.13 14.07 -0.33
CA ALA A 52 2.75 12.74 -0.83
C ALA A 52 2.04 11.90 0.22
N GLN A 53 2.33 12.08 1.50
CA GLN A 53 1.71 11.32 2.59
C GLN A 53 0.19 11.53 2.64
N GLY A 54 -0.56 10.43 2.75
CA GLY A 54 -2.01 10.44 2.82
C GLY A 54 -2.71 10.65 1.47
N ILE A 55 -1.94 10.80 0.39
CA ILE A 55 -2.44 11.00 -0.97
C ILE A 55 -2.32 9.68 -1.75
N LYS A 56 -3.31 9.37 -2.57
CA LYS A 56 -3.23 8.21 -3.47
C LYS A 56 -2.26 8.48 -4.61
N PRO A 57 -1.58 7.46 -5.17
CA PRO A 57 -0.67 7.64 -6.32
C PRO A 57 -1.28 8.40 -7.49
N SER A 58 -2.51 8.05 -7.87
CA SER A 58 -3.26 8.72 -8.95
C SER A 58 -3.55 10.21 -8.66
N SER A 59 -3.80 10.54 -7.40
CA SER A 59 -3.99 11.94 -6.99
C SER A 59 -2.66 12.69 -6.94
N LEU A 60 -1.58 12.03 -6.51
CA LEU A 60 -0.24 12.60 -6.51
C LEU A 60 0.24 12.95 -7.93
N GLN A 61 -0.07 12.10 -8.93
CA GLN A 61 0.19 12.40 -10.34
C GLN A 61 -0.36 13.78 -10.73
N LYS A 62 -1.64 14.01 -10.45
CA LYS A 62 -2.32 15.27 -10.76
C LYS A 62 -1.71 16.46 -10.03
N VAL A 63 -1.35 16.29 -8.76
CA VAL A 63 -0.71 17.34 -7.96
C VAL A 63 0.65 17.72 -8.57
N ILE A 64 1.45 16.74 -8.97
CA ILE A 64 2.76 16.98 -9.60
C ILE A 64 2.58 17.68 -10.96
N GLU A 65 1.68 17.18 -11.81
CA GLU A 65 1.38 17.79 -13.12
C GLU A 65 0.93 19.24 -12.97
N GLN A 66 -0.01 19.50 -12.07
CA GLN A 66 -0.50 20.84 -11.80
C GLN A 66 0.59 21.78 -11.25
N THR A 67 1.49 21.27 -10.43
CA THR A 67 2.59 22.06 -9.87
C THR A 67 3.58 22.45 -10.94
N TYR A 68 3.93 21.55 -11.86
CA TYR A 68 4.80 21.86 -13.00
C TYR A 68 4.18 22.90 -13.94
N VAL A 69 2.88 22.78 -14.21
CA VAL A 69 2.13 23.75 -15.04
C VAL A 69 1.99 25.10 -14.33
N ALA A 70 1.65 25.11 -13.04
CA ALA A 70 1.48 26.35 -12.27
C ALA A 70 2.78 27.14 -12.12
N ARG A 71 3.92 26.48 -12.17
CA ARG A 71 5.25 27.12 -12.15
C ARG A 71 5.79 27.43 -13.55
N GLU A 72 4.98 27.20 -14.58
CA GLU A 72 5.34 27.45 -16.00
C GLU A 72 6.60 26.71 -16.46
N ILE A 73 6.94 25.56 -15.81
CA ILE A 73 8.10 24.76 -16.17
C ILE A 73 7.80 23.90 -17.39
N TYR A 74 6.63 23.25 -17.39
CA TYR A 74 6.15 22.44 -18.51
C TYR A 74 4.70 22.78 -18.83
N THR A 75 4.35 22.77 -20.11
CA THR A 75 3.01 23.13 -20.58
C THR A 75 2.00 22.00 -20.38
N ARG A 76 2.40 20.75 -20.63
CA ARG A 76 1.55 19.55 -20.53
C ARG A 76 2.37 18.32 -20.13
N PRO A 77 2.96 18.31 -18.94
CA PRO A 77 3.69 17.12 -18.48
C PRO A 77 2.71 15.97 -18.26
N ASN A 78 3.12 14.76 -18.61
CA ASN A 78 2.40 13.54 -18.29
C ASN A 78 3.18 12.79 -17.20
N VAL A 79 2.65 12.75 -16.00
CA VAL A 79 3.29 12.14 -14.83
C VAL A 79 2.63 10.81 -14.52
N LEU A 80 3.42 9.76 -14.37
CA LEU A 80 3.00 8.46 -13.88
C LEU A 80 3.66 8.21 -12.53
N VAL A 81 2.86 7.93 -11.51
CA VAL A 81 3.30 7.54 -10.17
C VAL A 81 2.86 6.10 -9.91
N SER A 82 3.81 5.23 -9.63
CA SER A 82 3.56 3.86 -9.19
C SER A 82 4.23 3.60 -7.86
N ILE A 83 3.61 2.76 -7.02
CA ILE A 83 4.23 2.33 -5.77
C ILE A 83 5.23 1.23 -6.11
N ASP A 84 6.49 1.46 -5.77
CA ASP A 84 7.54 0.46 -5.87
C ASP A 84 7.49 -0.40 -4.60
N GLY A 85 6.79 -1.52 -4.68
CA GLY A 85 6.65 -2.38 -3.50
C GLY A 85 5.36 -3.20 -3.40
N GLY A 86 4.60 -3.25 -4.47
CA GLY A 86 3.55 -4.26 -4.60
C GLY A 86 4.08 -5.63 -5.04
N GLY A 87 5.14 -6.17 -4.39
CA GLY A 87 5.62 -7.52 -4.65
C GLY A 87 6.96 -7.63 -5.40
N GLY A 88 7.77 -6.57 -5.47
CA GLY A 88 9.12 -6.60 -6.02
C GLY A 88 10.18 -6.27 -4.95
N GLU A 89 11.33 -6.91 -5.04
CA GLU A 89 12.47 -6.75 -4.13
C GLU A 89 12.90 -5.27 -4.02
N GLY A 90 12.75 -4.66 -2.83
CA GLY A 90 13.42 -3.40 -2.49
C GLY A 90 12.60 -2.23 -1.94
N GLY A 91 11.26 -2.33 -1.83
CA GLY A 91 10.46 -1.31 -1.11
C GLY A 91 10.35 -1.61 0.40
N PRO A 92 9.95 -0.65 1.25
CA PRO A 92 9.60 -0.99 2.62
C PRO A 92 8.50 -2.05 2.57
N MET A 93 8.83 -3.27 3.02
CA MET A 93 7.89 -4.37 3.04
C MET A 93 6.74 -3.99 3.97
N ARG A 94 5.60 -3.73 3.38
CA ARG A 94 4.37 -3.66 4.16
C ARG A 94 4.01 -5.07 4.54
N ASN A 95 3.95 -5.33 5.82
CA ASN A 95 3.69 -6.66 6.34
C ASN A 95 2.36 -6.69 7.08
N VAL A 96 1.78 -7.88 7.16
CA VAL A 96 0.69 -8.22 8.05
C VAL A 96 1.23 -9.24 9.03
N THR A 97 1.00 -9.04 10.33
CA THR A 97 1.45 -9.97 11.37
C THR A 97 0.34 -10.97 11.67
N ILE A 98 0.66 -12.25 11.65
CA ILE A 98 -0.31 -13.33 11.91
C ILE A 98 0.19 -14.25 13.00
N THR A 99 -0.70 -14.59 13.93
CA THR A 99 -0.44 -15.53 15.03
C THR A 99 -1.55 -16.58 15.13
N GLY A 100 -1.26 -17.73 15.73
CA GLY A 100 -2.19 -18.85 15.82
C GLY A 100 -2.33 -19.65 14.51
N VAL A 101 -1.32 -19.60 13.68
CA VAL A 101 -1.21 -20.31 12.39
C VAL A 101 0.03 -21.18 12.36
N ASN A 102 0.14 -22.07 11.39
CA ASN A 102 1.28 -23.01 11.27
C ASN A 102 2.63 -22.29 11.12
N LYS A 103 2.63 -21.12 10.47
CA LYS A 103 3.82 -20.27 10.31
C LYS A 103 3.52 -18.86 10.83
N PRO A 104 3.56 -18.64 12.15
CA PRO A 104 3.31 -17.33 12.72
C PRO A 104 4.43 -16.36 12.36
N GLY A 105 4.07 -15.10 12.18
CA GLY A 105 5.02 -14.03 11.87
C GLY A 105 4.47 -13.00 10.92
N ALA A 106 5.38 -12.19 10.38
CA ALA A 106 5.06 -11.18 9.40
C ALA A 106 5.03 -11.78 7.99
N ILE A 107 3.95 -11.59 7.27
CA ILE A 107 3.83 -11.96 5.86
C ILE A 107 3.78 -10.70 5.00
N PRO A 108 4.29 -10.75 3.75
CA PRO A 108 4.21 -9.60 2.86
C PRO A 108 2.76 -9.28 2.51
N PHE A 109 2.39 -8.02 2.68
CA PHE A 109 1.08 -7.52 2.28
C PHE A 109 0.95 -7.51 0.75
N LYS A 110 -0.18 -7.97 0.26
CA LYS A 110 -0.57 -7.85 -1.16
C LYS A 110 -1.87 -7.06 -1.27
N GLN A 111 -2.02 -6.28 -2.32
CA GLN A 111 -3.28 -5.57 -2.57
C GLN A 111 -4.45 -6.56 -2.71
N ASN A 112 -5.60 -6.19 -2.17
CA ASN A 112 -6.82 -7.01 -2.17
C ASN A 112 -6.70 -8.36 -1.44
N MET A 113 -5.68 -8.51 -0.57
CA MET A 113 -5.56 -9.71 0.26
C MET A 113 -6.66 -9.73 1.31
N SER A 114 -7.42 -10.83 1.38
CA SER A 114 -8.42 -11.05 2.43
C SER A 114 -7.82 -11.68 3.67
N LEU A 115 -8.58 -11.67 4.79
CA LEU A 115 -8.19 -12.36 6.03
C LEU A 115 -7.90 -13.84 5.79
N THR A 116 -8.74 -14.52 5.04
CA THR A 116 -8.55 -15.94 4.69
C THR A 116 -7.27 -16.14 3.89
N GLN A 117 -7.03 -15.33 2.89
CA GLN A 117 -5.80 -15.41 2.07
C GLN A 117 -4.55 -15.17 2.91
N ALA A 118 -4.58 -14.20 3.83
CA ALA A 118 -3.47 -13.92 4.74
C ALA A 118 -3.17 -15.14 5.62
N ILE A 119 -4.19 -15.74 6.23
CA ILE A 119 -4.06 -16.94 7.06
C ILE A 119 -3.51 -18.11 6.25
N MET A 120 -4.02 -18.34 5.04
CA MET A 120 -3.54 -19.42 4.16
C MET A 120 -2.10 -19.21 3.70
N THR A 121 -1.71 -17.97 3.44
CA THR A 121 -0.31 -17.61 3.11
C THR A 121 0.65 -17.93 4.28
N ALA A 122 0.17 -17.80 5.52
CA ALA A 122 0.90 -18.18 6.73
C ALA A 122 0.81 -19.70 7.05
N GLY A 123 0.42 -20.52 6.10
CA GLY A 123 0.36 -21.96 6.25
C GLY A 123 -0.95 -22.50 6.82
N GLY A 124 -1.99 -21.68 6.90
CA GLY A 124 -3.31 -22.05 7.45
C GLY A 124 -3.36 -22.05 8.98
N PRO A 125 -4.55 -22.22 9.56
CA PRO A 125 -4.72 -22.32 11.00
C PRO A 125 -4.01 -23.56 11.56
N THR A 126 -3.62 -23.51 12.82
CA THR A 126 -3.15 -24.71 13.52
C THR A 126 -4.30 -25.70 13.69
N PRO A 127 -4.03 -27.00 14.00
CA PRO A 127 -5.10 -27.97 14.28
C PRO A 127 -6.06 -27.55 15.39
N PHE A 128 -5.63 -26.66 16.27
CA PHE A 128 -6.42 -26.09 17.38
C PHE A 128 -6.94 -24.69 17.08
N GLY A 129 -6.58 -24.13 15.93
CA GLY A 129 -6.92 -22.76 15.54
C GLY A 129 -8.42 -22.59 15.29
N ASN A 130 -9.03 -21.65 15.99
CA ASN A 130 -10.46 -21.37 15.92
C ASN A 130 -10.79 -20.31 14.89
N MET A 131 -11.10 -20.73 13.66
CA MET A 131 -11.48 -19.85 12.55
C MET A 131 -12.83 -19.12 12.77
N LYS A 132 -13.60 -19.49 13.80
CA LYS A 132 -14.86 -18.80 14.13
C LYS A 132 -14.65 -17.51 14.92
N LYS A 133 -13.46 -17.31 15.48
CA LYS A 133 -13.15 -16.17 16.36
C LYS A 133 -11.86 -15.45 15.95
N VAL A 134 -11.58 -15.37 14.68
CA VAL A 134 -10.40 -14.66 14.17
C VAL A 134 -10.49 -13.19 14.54
N LYS A 135 -9.46 -12.68 15.23
CA LYS A 135 -9.37 -11.27 15.62
C LYS A 135 -8.53 -10.51 14.63
N LEU A 136 -9.04 -9.39 14.15
CA LEU A 136 -8.31 -8.42 13.36
C LEU A 136 -8.08 -7.18 14.21
N ILE A 137 -6.81 -6.82 14.39
CA ILE A 137 -6.38 -5.61 15.11
C ILE A 137 -5.78 -4.67 14.09
N ARG A 138 -6.35 -3.51 13.95
CA ARG A 138 -5.92 -2.46 13.05
C ARG A 138 -5.57 -1.21 13.83
N ALA A 139 -4.46 -0.56 13.49
CA ALA A 139 -4.00 0.65 14.16
C ALA A 139 -5.11 1.73 14.18
N GLY A 140 -5.38 2.27 15.35
CA GLY A 140 -6.38 3.32 15.54
C GLY A 140 -7.85 2.87 15.50
N ARG A 141 -8.11 1.56 15.48
CA ARG A 141 -9.47 1.00 15.53
C ARG A 141 -9.60 -0.06 16.62
N ALA A 142 -10.82 -0.26 17.10
CA ALA A 142 -11.11 -1.36 18.02
C ALA A 142 -10.92 -2.72 17.32
N PRO A 143 -10.42 -3.74 18.03
CA PRO A 143 -10.32 -5.10 17.48
C PRO A 143 -11.67 -5.63 17.03
N THR A 144 -11.71 -6.26 15.87
CA THR A 144 -12.90 -6.91 15.33
C THR A 144 -12.74 -8.42 15.29
N VAL A 145 -13.85 -9.14 15.46
CA VAL A 145 -13.88 -10.61 15.44
C VAL A 145 -14.65 -11.08 14.20
N HIS A 146 -14.05 -11.99 13.47
CA HIS A 146 -14.58 -12.51 12.21
C HIS A 146 -14.73 -14.03 12.25
N ASN A 147 -15.86 -14.53 11.77
CA ASN A 147 -16.11 -15.97 11.65
C ASN A 147 -15.81 -16.42 10.22
N LEU A 148 -14.63 -16.94 10.01
CA LEU A 148 -14.16 -17.41 8.70
C LEU A 148 -14.42 -18.90 8.46
N ALA A 149 -14.86 -19.66 9.48
CA ALA A 149 -15.04 -21.10 9.36
C ALA A 149 -16.12 -21.51 8.35
N SER A 150 -17.19 -20.70 8.25
CA SER A 150 -18.32 -20.96 7.35
C SER A 150 -18.52 -19.88 6.29
N ASN A 151 -17.75 -18.81 6.36
CA ASN A 151 -17.96 -17.59 5.56
C ASN A 151 -16.71 -17.14 4.82
N ALA A 152 -15.77 -18.04 4.57
CA ALA A 152 -14.61 -17.77 3.75
C ALA A 152 -15.05 -17.32 2.34
N GLY A 153 -14.55 -16.19 1.88
CA GLY A 153 -14.95 -15.60 0.60
C GLY A 153 -16.20 -14.70 0.63
N ASN A 154 -16.85 -14.54 1.80
CA ASN A 154 -17.89 -13.54 1.95
C ASN A 154 -17.26 -12.16 2.26
N PRO A 155 -17.36 -11.16 1.38
CA PRO A 155 -16.69 -9.86 1.56
C PRO A 155 -17.10 -9.11 2.84
N GLN A 156 -18.25 -9.44 3.43
CA GLN A 156 -18.71 -8.83 4.67
C GLN A 156 -18.01 -9.39 5.91
N VAL A 157 -17.52 -10.61 5.82
CA VAL A 157 -16.86 -11.33 6.93
C VAL A 157 -15.39 -11.52 6.67
N ASP A 158 -15.04 -11.92 5.46
CA ASP A 158 -13.66 -12.06 4.97
C ASP A 158 -13.16 -10.71 4.42
N VAL A 159 -13.00 -9.76 5.33
CA VAL A 159 -12.60 -8.39 4.99
C VAL A 159 -11.18 -8.34 4.45
N GLN A 160 -10.89 -7.32 3.67
CA GLN A 160 -9.54 -7.07 3.18
C GLN A 160 -8.64 -6.61 4.32
N VAL A 161 -7.43 -7.16 4.37
CA VAL A 161 -6.38 -6.71 5.29
C VAL A 161 -5.74 -5.43 4.77
N GLU A 162 -5.24 -4.64 5.69
CA GLU A 162 -4.44 -3.44 5.41
C GLU A 162 -3.00 -3.66 5.89
N PRO A 163 -2.05 -2.88 5.37
CA PRO A 163 -0.68 -2.93 5.88
C PRO A 163 -0.64 -2.68 7.39
N ASP A 164 0.23 -3.40 8.07
CA ASP A 164 0.43 -3.35 9.51
C ASP A 164 -0.73 -3.90 10.37
N ASP A 165 -1.73 -4.54 9.74
CA ASP A 165 -2.75 -5.27 10.47
C ASP A 165 -2.15 -6.45 11.25
N GLN A 166 -2.74 -6.74 12.39
CA GLN A 166 -2.44 -7.94 13.17
C GLN A 166 -3.65 -8.88 13.16
N ILE A 167 -3.40 -10.12 12.78
CA ILE A 167 -4.42 -11.17 12.72
C ILE A 167 -4.07 -12.22 13.78
N ILE A 168 -5.03 -12.52 14.64
CA ILE A 168 -4.88 -13.52 15.69
C ILE A 168 -5.94 -14.60 15.47
N VAL A 169 -5.48 -15.82 15.24
CA VAL A 169 -6.34 -17.02 15.24
C VAL A 169 -6.24 -17.63 16.63
N PRO A 170 -7.26 -17.49 17.49
CA PRO A 170 -7.23 -18.10 18.82
C PRO A 170 -7.35 -19.62 18.73
N GLU A 171 -6.90 -20.30 19.74
CA GLU A 171 -7.13 -21.74 19.95
C GLU A 171 -8.51 -22.02 20.51
#